data_d9a87ba566d1fc4b6eb1f2ea1e7aa4c2
#
_entry.id   d9a87ba566d1fc4b6eb1f2ea1e7aa4c2
#
_cell.length_a   1.000
_cell.length_b   1.000
_cell.length_c   1.000
_cell.angle_alpha   90.00
_cell.angle_beta   90.00
_cell.angle_gamma   90.00
#
_symmetry.space_group_name_H-M   'P 1'
#
loop_
_entity.id
_entity.type
_entity.pdbx_description
1 polymer ?
#
loop_
_entity_poly.entity_id
_entity_poly.type
_entity_poly.pdbx_seq_one_letter_code
_entity_poly.pdbx_strand_id
1 'polypeptide(L)'
;MKQVFNPYLPAGEYIPDGEPHVFGNRVYVYGSHDRFNAAIFCVNDYVCYSAPVDDLSAWRYEGVIYKKKQDPLNKLGIRLLFAPDVVQGVDGRYYLYYAYDFLGRMGVAVSDKPQGPYA
;
A
#
# COMPACT_ATOMS: atom_id res chain seq x y z
N MET A 1 13.64 3.38 25.19
CA MET A 1 13.76 3.32 23.72
C MET A 1 13.54 1.87 23.31
N LYS A 2 12.57 1.60 22.43
CA LYS A 2 12.35 0.25 21.89
C LYS A 2 13.17 0.09 20.62
N GLN A 3 13.79 -1.07 20.43
CA GLN A 3 14.59 -1.37 19.25
C GLN A 3 13.66 -1.67 18.06
N VAL A 4 13.89 -1.01 16.94
CA VAL A 4 13.29 -1.33 15.66
C VAL A 4 14.24 -2.25 14.89
N PHE A 5 13.70 -3.35 14.38
CA PHE A 5 14.48 -4.34 13.65
C PHE A 5 14.47 -4.04 12.14
N ASN A 6 15.52 -4.45 11.46
CA ASN A 6 15.58 -4.46 10.00
C ASN A 6 15.82 -5.91 9.54
N PRO A 7 14.94 -6.51 8.75
CA PRO A 7 13.71 -5.93 8.19
C PRO A 7 12.63 -5.69 9.26
N TYR A 8 11.84 -4.63 9.07
CA TYR A 8 10.75 -4.28 9.99
C TYR A 8 9.43 -5.02 9.70
N LEU A 9 9.28 -5.56 8.49
CA LEU A 9 8.16 -6.42 8.09
C LEU A 9 8.53 -7.91 8.18
N PRO A 10 7.54 -8.81 8.22
CA PRO A 10 7.80 -10.26 8.22
C PRO A 10 8.63 -10.71 7.02
N ALA A 11 9.46 -11.74 7.22
CA ALA A 11 10.42 -12.22 6.23
C ALA A 11 9.79 -12.74 4.91
N GLY A 12 8.52 -13.05 4.89
CA GLY A 12 7.79 -13.47 3.68
C GLY A 12 7.08 -12.35 2.94
N GLU A 13 7.26 -11.10 3.39
CA GLU A 13 6.55 -9.95 2.83
C GLU A 13 7.48 -9.10 1.97
N TYR A 14 7.01 -8.74 0.78
CA TYR A 14 7.79 -8.01 -0.22
C TYR A 14 7.00 -6.80 -0.70
N ILE A 15 7.29 -5.63 -0.11
CA ILE A 15 6.64 -4.36 -0.42
C ILE A 15 7.69 -3.38 -0.94
N PRO A 16 8.03 -3.45 -2.25
CA PRO A 16 8.89 -2.45 -2.87
C PRO A 16 8.18 -1.10 -2.98
N ASP A 17 8.95 -0.04 -3.15
CA ASP A 17 8.46 1.34 -3.27
C ASP A 17 7.59 1.76 -2.08
N GLY A 18 7.97 1.31 -0.88
CA GLY A 18 7.20 1.55 0.34
C GLY A 18 7.22 3.03 0.75
N GLU A 19 6.06 3.69 0.72
CA GLU A 19 5.88 5.09 1.14
C GLU A 19 5.28 5.13 2.56
N PRO A 20 6.05 5.63 3.55
CA PRO A 20 5.56 5.77 4.91
C PRO A 20 4.86 7.12 5.13
N HIS A 21 3.68 7.09 5.72
CA HIS A 21 2.94 8.28 6.13
C HIS A 21 2.46 8.19 7.57
N VAL A 22 2.48 9.32 8.27
CA VAL A 22 1.90 9.42 9.61
C VAL A 22 0.50 10.02 9.50
N PHE A 23 -0.49 9.25 9.92
CA PHE A 23 -1.87 9.71 10.08
C PHE A 23 -2.33 9.43 11.51
N GLY A 24 -2.71 10.51 12.21
CA GLY A 24 -3.01 10.42 13.64
C GLY A 24 -1.78 9.99 14.45
N ASN A 25 -1.92 8.90 15.19
CA ASN A 25 -0.85 8.33 16.03
C ASN A 25 -0.18 7.09 15.45
N ARG A 26 -0.34 6.85 14.15
CA ARG A 26 0.23 5.65 13.48
C ARG A 26 1.01 6.01 12.23
N VAL A 27 2.06 5.25 11.99
CA VAL A 27 2.76 5.19 10.70
C VAL A 27 2.08 4.12 9.85
N TYR A 28 1.77 4.45 8.62
CA TYR A 28 1.26 3.53 7.59
C TYR A 28 2.29 3.40 6.49
N VAL A 29 2.49 2.19 5.97
CA VAL A 29 3.35 1.93 4.81
C VAL A 29 2.49 1.41 3.67
N TYR A 30 2.59 2.10 2.56
CA TYR A 30 1.96 1.76 1.28
C TYR A 30 3.05 1.43 0.27
N GLY A 31 2.83 0.45 -0.57
CA GLY A 31 3.83 0.07 -1.57
C GLY A 31 3.25 -0.90 -2.59
N SER A 32 4.01 -1.14 -3.64
CA SER A 32 3.75 -2.25 -4.54
C SER A 32 3.81 -3.57 -3.76
N HIS A 33 3.24 -4.63 -4.30
CA HIS A 33 3.21 -5.90 -3.57
C HIS A 33 3.69 -7.04 -4.46
N ASP A 34 4.86 -7.56 -4.12
CA ASP A 34 5.51 -8.64 -4.83
C ASP A 34 5.16 -10.00 -4.25
N ARG A 35 5.43 -11.03 -5.02
CA ARG A 35 5.35 -12.43 -4.62
C ARG A 35 6.70 -13.09 -4.79
N PHE A 36 7.14 -13.84 -3.79
CA PHE A 36 8.38 -14.60 -3.85
C PHE A 36 8.45 -15.45 -5.13
N ASN A 37 9.58 -15.36 -5.81
CA ASN A 37 9.88 -16.13 -7.03
C ASN A 37 8.86 -15.95 -8.17
N ALA A 38 8.19 -14.80 -8.24
CA ALA A 38 7.34 -14.47 -9.37
C ALA A 38 8.19 -14.11 -10.61
N ALA A 39 7.65 -14.38 -11.79
CA ALA A 39 8.34 -14.07 -13.04
C ALA A 39 8.45 -12.56 -13.34
N ILE A 40 7.63 -11.75 -12.65
CA ILE A 40 7.58 -10.29 -12.80
C ILE A 40 7.18 -9.67 -11.44
N PHE A 41 7.53 -8.40 -11.25
CA PHE A 41 7.20 -7.62 -10.04
C PHE A 41 5.75 -7.09 -10.01
N CYS A 42 5.29 -6.60 -8.86
CA CYS A 42 3.99 -5.94 -8.65
C CYS A 42 2.78 -6.78 -9.05
N VAL A 43 2.85 -8.09 -8.81
CA VAL A 43 1.81 -9.04 -9.26
C VAL A 43 0.61 -9.13 -8.33
N ASN A 44 0.74 -8.69 -7.08
CA ASN A 44 -0.31 -8.78 -6.07
C ASN A 44 -1.15 -7.50 -5.98
N ASP A 45 -2.25 -7.57 -5.22
CA ASP A 45 -3.05 -6.43 -4.84
C ASP A 45 -2.33 -5.59 -3.77
N TYR A 46 -2.64 -4.29 -3.66
CA TYR A 46 -2.02 -3.47 -2.61
C TYR A 46 -2.46 -3.88 -1.21
N VAL A 47 -1.48 -3.91 -0.33
CA VAL A 47 -1.67 -4.13 1.10
C VAL A 47 -1.15 -2.93 1.90
N CYS A 48 -1.50 -2.88 3.17
CA CYS A 48 -1.00 -1.85 4.08
C CYS A 48 -0.54 -2.49 5.38
N TYR A 49 0.54 -1.96 5.91
CA TYR A 49 1.03 -2.23 7.26
C TYR A 49 1.05 -0.93 8.07
N SER A 50 0.82 -1.03 9.37
CA SER A 50 0.92 0.14 10.23
C SER A 50 1.53 -0.20 11.59
N ALA A 51 2.14 0.81 12.23
CA ALA A 51 2.65 0.73 13.59
C ALA A 51 2.32 2.01 14.36
N PRO A 52 2.20 1.97 15.70
CA PRO A 52 2.13 3.18 16.50
C PRO A 52 3.39 4.02 16.31
N VAL A 53 3.27 5.35 16.28
CA VAL A 53 4.45 6.25 16.15
C VAL A 53 5.43 6.15 17.32
N ASP A 54 4.96 5.71 18.48
CA ASP A 54 5.77 5.51 19.69
C ASP A 54 6.31 4.08 19.83
N ASP A 55 5.93 3.17 18.92
CA ASP A 55 6.40 1.79 18.92
C ASP A 55 6.52 1.21 17.49
N LEU A 56 7.57 1.58 16.79
CA LEU A 56 7.85 1.08 15.44
C LEU A 56 8.33 -0.38 15.39
N SER A 57 8.30 -1.10 16.52
CA SER A 57 8.48 -2.56 16.54
C SER A 57 7.15 -3.32 16.45
N ALA A 58 6.01 -2.65 16.62
CA ALA A 58 4.67 -3.24 16.67
C ALA A 58 3.92 -3.08 15.34
N TRP A 59 4.51 -3.57 14.25
CA TRP A 59 3.87 -3.58 12.93
C TRP A 59 2.69 -4.53 12.88
N ARG A 60 1.62 -4.08 12.25
CA ARG A 60 0.38 -4.82 12.06
C ARG A 60 -0.01 -4.83 10.60
N TYR A 61 -0.41 -6.01 10.10
CA TYR A 61 -1.03 -6.15 8.78
C TYR A 61 -2.46 -5.60 8.81
N GLU A 62 -2.74 -4.62 7.96
CA GLU A 62 -4.06 -3.99 7.87
C GLU A 62 -4.97 -4.67 6.82
N GLY A 63 -4.39 -5.48 5.95
CA GLY A 63 -5.12 -6.21 4.92
C GLY A 63 -4.87 -5.68 3.50
N VAL A 64 -5.64 -6.24 2.56
CA VAL A 64 -5.68 -5.76 1.18
C VAL A 64 -6.48 -4.46 1.14
N ILE A 65 -5.84 -3.38 0.70
CA ILE A 65 -6.44 -2.04 0.68
C ILE A 65 -7.04 -1.66 -0.67
N TYR A 66 -6.53 -2.23 -1.77
CA TYR A 66 -7.04 -2.02 -3.13
C TYR A 66 -6.73 -3.22 -4.02
N LYS A 67 -7.75 -3.76 -4.67
CA LYS A 67 -7.60 -4.89 -5.59
C LYS A 67 -7.48 -4.38 -7.03
N LYS A 68 -6.52 -4.89 -7.78
CA LYS A 68 -6.30 -4.49 -9.17
C LYS A 68 -7.53 -4.65 -10.08
N LYS A 69 -8.44 -5.58 -9.77
CA LYS A 69 -9.70 -5.77 -10.49
C LYS A 69 -10.75 -4.69 -10.21
N GLN A 70 -10.55 -3.85 -9.20
CA GLN A 70 -11.44 -2.72 -8.91
C GLN A 70 -11.27 -1.59 -9.92
N ASP A 71 -10.08 -1.45 -10.50
CA ASP A 71 -9.82 -0.44 -11.53
C ASP A 71 -10.70 -0.68 -12.75
N PRO A 72 -11.48 0.32 -13.21
CA PRO A 72 -12.37 0.19 -14.36
C PRO A 72 -11.68 -0.25 -15.65
N LEU A 73 -10.38 0.06 -15.79
CA LEU A 73 -9.56 -0.29 -16.95
C LEU A 73 -8.80 -1.61 -16.76
N ASN A 74 -8.95 -2.27 -15.60
CA ASN A 74 -8.25 -3.51 -15.24
C ASN A 74 -9.17 -4.62 -14.73
N LYS A 75 -10.39 -4.70 -15.22
CA LYS A 75 -11.42 -5.66 -14.75
C LYS A 75 -10.96 -7.13 -14.79
N LEU A 76 -10.05 -7.48 -15.67
CA LEU A 76 -9.48 -8.83 -15.75
C LEU A 76 -8.35 -9.04 -14.73
N GLY A 77 -7.81 -7.98 -14.14
CA GLY A 77 -6.72 -8.04 -13.16
C GLY A 77 -5.38 -8.49 -13.74
N ILE A 78 -5.19 -8.31 -15.04
CA ILE A 78 -3.94 -8.69 -15.72
C ILE A 78 -2.88 -7.61 -15.69
N ARG A 79 -3.28 -6.35 -15.46
CA ARG A 79 -2.36 -5.22 -15.36
C ARG A 79 -1.76 -5.15 -13.97
N LEU A 80 -0.51 -4.73 -13.89
CA LEU A 80 0.25 -4.63 -12.64
C LEU A 80 -0.05 -3.30 -11.93
N LEU A 81 0.01 -3.31 -10.60
CA LEU A 81 -0.14 -2.13 -9.76
C LEU A 81 1.23 -1.67 -9.27
N PHE A 82 1.67 -0.48 -9.71
CA PHE A 82 2.99 0.08 -9.40
C PHE A 82 2.90 1.12 -8.28
N ALA A 83 4.00 1.33 -7.59
CA ALA A 83 4.34 2.39 -6.64
C ALA A 83 3.15 3.30 -6.23
N PRO A 84 2.33 2.90 -5.24
CA PRO A 84 1.22 3.73 -4.78
C PRO A 84 1.71 4.77 -3.78
N ASP A 85 0.96 5.85 -3.65
CA ASP A 85 1.11 6.82 -2.57
C ASP A 85 -0.26 7.24 -2.03
N VAL A 86 -0.31 7.64 -0.75
CA VAL A 86 -1.55 8.05 -0.09
C VAL A 86 -1.41 9.46 0.50
N VAL A 87 -2.38 10.29 0.23
CA VAL A 87 -2.47 11.64 0.81
C VAL A 87 -3.82 11.83 1.49
N GLN A 88 -3.84 12.55 2.60
CA GLN A 88 -5.08 13.01 3.21
C GLN A 88 -5.52 14.31 2.54
N GLY A 89 -6.74 14.31 2.01
CA GLY A 89 -7.36 15.49 1.41
C GLY A 89 -7.88 16.49 2.44
N VAL A 90 -8.19 17.69 1.98
CA VAL A 90 -8.77 18.77 2.81
C VAL A 90 -10.16 18.41 3.35
N ASP A 91 -10.83 17.45 2.74
CA ASP A 91 -12.11 16.89 3.17
C ASP A 91 -11.97 15.81 4.24
N GLY A 92 -10.73 15.51 4.68
CA GLY A 92 -10.42 14.52 5.69
C GLY A 92 -10.34 13.09 5.19
N ARG A 93 -10.69 12.83 3.92
CA ARG A 93 -10.58 11.51 3.31
C ARG A 93 -9.18 11.22 2.81
N TYR A 94 -8.89 9.97 2.52
CA TYR A 94 -7.59 9.48 2.05
C TYR A 94 -7.69 9.11 0.58
N TYR A 95 -6.71 9.55 -0.20
CA TYR A 95 -6.64 9.36 -1.64
C TYR A 95 -5.42 8.54 -1.97
N LEU A 96 -5.63 7.35 -2.51
CA LEU A 96 -4.61 6.43 -3.00
C LEU A 96 -4.37 6.72 -4.47
N TYR A 97 -3.22 7.30 -4.79
CA TYR A 97 -2.74 7.47 -6.16
C TYR A 97 -1.88 6.27 -6.54
N TYR A 98 -2.06 5.75 -7.74
CA TYR A 98 -1.30 4.61 -8.21
C TYR A 98 -1.07 4.67 -9.71
N ALA A 99 0.05 4.11 -10.16
CA ALA A 99 0.30 3.84 -11.55
C ALA A 99 0.02 2.37 -11.86
N TYR A 100 -0.45 2.08 -13.05
CA TYR A 100 -0.60 0.70 -13.47
C TYR A 100 -0.14 0.52 -14.90
N ASP A 101 0.44 -0.65 -15.16
CA ASP A 101 1.11 -1.10 -16.37
C ASP A 101 2.18 -0.11 -16.92
N PHE A 102 2.79 -0.50 -18.02
CA PHE A 102 3.86 0.26 -18.68
C PHE A 102 3.35 1.36 -19.62
N LEU A 103 2.05 1.66 -19.60
CA LEU A 103 1.43 2.68 -20.47
C LEU A 103 1.38 4.08 -19.81
N GLY A 104 1.99 4.25 -18.64
CA GLY A 104 2.07 5.54 -17.94
C GLY A 104 0.71 6.08 -17.47
N ARG A 105 -0.22 5.20 -17.16
CA ARG A 105 -1.54 5.59 -16.63
C ARG A 105 -1.51 5.67 -15.12
N MET A 106 -2.25 6.62 -14.58
CA MET A 106 -2.47 6.76 -13.15
C MET A 106 -3.95 6.64 -12.83
N GLY A 107 -4.22 6.05 -11.66
CA GLY A 107 -5.54 6.00 -11.06
C GLY A 107 -5.55 6.67 -9.70
N VAL A 108 -6.75 6.96 -9.22
CA VAL A 108 -6.99 7.41 -7.85
C VAL A 108 -8.17 6.65 -7.28
N ALA A 109 -8.04 6.21 -6.04
CA ALA A 109 -9.11 5.59 -5.26
C ALA A 109 -9.22 6.32 -3.92
N VAL A 110 -10.37 6.28 -3.28
CA VAL A 110 -10.65 7.05 -2.07
C VAL A 110 -11.13 6.16 -0.93
N SER A 111 -10.79 6.52 0.30
CA SER A 111 -11.27 5.88 1.53
C SER A 111 -11.50 6.90 2.63
N ASP A 112 -12.39 6.58 3.57
CA ASP A 112 -12.58 7.35 4.81
C ASP A 112 -11.55 6.98 5.88
N LYS A 113 -10.70 5.98 5.63
CA LYS A 113 -9.69 5.49 6.58
C LYS A 113 -8.34 5.33 5.89
N PRO A 114 -7.22 5.62 6.59
CA PRO A 114 -5.89 5.50 6.00
C PRO A 114 -5.56 4.06 5.56
N GLN A 115 -6.05 3.06 6.28
CA GLN A 115 -5.85 1.64 5.93
C GLN A 115 -6.87 1.10 4.93
N GLY A 116 -7.69 1.93 4.32
CA GLY A 116 -8.69 1.50 3.36
C GLY A 116 -9.93 0.81 3.98
N PRO A 117 -10.68 0.01 3.19
CA PRO A 117 -10.45 -0.23 1.77
C PRO A 117 -10.68 1.01 0.91
N TYR A 118 -9.94 1.10 -0.18
CA TYR A 118 -10.08 2.16 -1.18
C TYR A 118 -11.00 1.72 -2.33
N ALA A 119 -11.76 2.66 -2.89
CA ALA A 119 -12.66 2.42 -4.03
C ALA A 119 -12.66 3.60 -5.01
#